data_6b4869acc1a3ecd3a80bf62f60c836ec
#
_entry.id   6b4869acc1a3ecd3a80bf62f60c836ec
#
_cell.length_a   1.000
_cell.length_b   1.000
_cell.length_c   1.000
_cell.angle_alpha   90.00
_cell.angle_beta   90.00
_cell.angle_gamma   90.00
#
_symmetry.space_group_name_H-M   'P 1'
#
loop_
_entity.id
_entity.type
_entity.pdbx_description
1 polymer ?
#
loop_
_entity_poly.entity_id
_entity_poly.type
_entity_poly.pdbx_seq_one_letter_code
_entity_poly.pdbx_strand_id
1 'polypeptide(L)'
;MYRKILVGYDGSERGRQAFDTALGLAAQHGAELIVLAVAHPPEIGDDVETEAVIENSRRHHRQMLDELKPAAASKGVTAHFEVAVGHPAKQIIYHADRHEVDVIVVGDRGRSKFTRWLLGSVSKQVVHYAGRAVMVVR
;
A
#
# COMPACT_ATOMS: atom_id res chain seq x y z
N MET A 1 15.85 9.18 -11.23
CA MET A 1 15.88 9.35 -9.75
C MET A 1 14.48 9.39 -9.18
N TYR A 2 14.25 8.70 -8.10
CA TYR A 2 12.92 8.64 -7.50
C TYR A 2 12.71 9.80 -6.55
N ARG A 3 11.65 10.57 -6.75
CA ARG A 3 11.27 11.70 -5.88
C ARG A 3 10.06 11.38 -5.01
N LYS A 4 9.15 10.56 -5.53
CA LYS A 4 7.96 10.12 -4.81
C LYS A 4 7.75 8.64 -5.03
N ILE A 5 7.54 7.91 -3.95
CA ILE A 5 7.36 6.46 -3.95
C ILE A 5 6.06 6.16 -3.23
N LEU A 6 5.25 5.28 -3.80
CA LEU A 6 4.06 4.79 -3.13
C LEU A 6 4.23 3.30 -2.85
N VAL A 7 3.96 2.90 -1.61
CA VAL A 7 3.94 1.49 -1.24
C VAL A 7 2.56 1.10 -0.73
N GLY A 8 2.05 -0.02 -1.23
CA GLY A 8 0.82 -0.63 -0.72
C GLY A 8 1.14 -1.53 0.47
N TYR A 9 0.39 -1.37 1.55
CA TYR A 9 0.60 -2.15 2.77
C TYR A 9 -0.71 -2.76 3.26
N ASP A 10 -0.71 -4.06 3.50
CA ASP A 10 -1.90 -4.80 3.91
C ASP A 10 -1.74 -5.49 5.27
N GLY A 11 -0.65 -5.22 5.98
CA GLY A 11 -0.38 -5.83 7.28
C GLY A 11 0.27 -7.22 7.19
N SER A 12 0.50 -7.74 5.98
CA SER A 12 1.16 -9.02 5.80
C SER A 12 2.68 -8.89 5.96
N GLU A 13 3.35 -10.03 6.09
CA GLU A 13 4.81 -10.07 6.15
C GLU A 13 5.44 -9.54 4.86
N ARG A 14 4.89 -9.93 3.71
CA ARG A 14 5.37 -9.45 2.41
C ARG A 14 5.13 -7.95 2.26
N GLY A 15 4.00 -7.47 2.75
CA GLY A 15 3.72 -6.04 2.79
C GLY A 15 4.73 -5.29 3.64
N ARG A 16 5.12 -5.84 4.78
CA ARG A 16 6.16 -5.23 5.61
C ARG A 16 7.51 -5.20 4.90
N GLN A 17 7.88 -6.26 4.18
CA GLN A 17 9.10 -6.29 3.38
C GLN A 17 9.04 -5.23 2.27
N ALA A 18 7.89 -5.07 1.63
CA ALA A 18 7.70 -4.03 0.62
C ALA A 18 7.86 -2.64 1.23
N PHE A 19 7.27 -2.41 2.41
CA PHE A 19 7.43 -1.16 3.13
C PHE A 19 8.90 -0.89 3.46
N ASP A 20 9.61 -1.87 4.01
CA ASP A 20 11.02 -1.71 4.38
C ASP A 20 11.88 -1.39 3.14
N THR A 21 11.60 -2.04 2.02
CA THR A 21 12.30 -1.78 0.76
C THR A 21 12.02 -0.36 0.26
N ALA A 22 10.75 0.05 0.26
CA ALA A 22 10.35 1.39 -0.17
C ALA A 22 10.96 2.47 0.74
N LEU A 23 10.97 2.22 2.04
CA LEU A 23 11.55 3.13 3.02
C LEU A 23 13.06 3.31 2.78
N GLY A 24 13.78 2.21 2.55
CA GLY A 24 15.20 2.28 2.24
C GLY A 24 15.47 3.03 0.95
N LEU A 25 14.65 2.80 -0.07
CA LEU A 25 14.77 3.50 -1.35
C LEU A 25 14.50 5.00 -1.18
N ALA A 26 13.47 5.36 -0.42
CA ALA A 26 13.14 6.76 -0.14
C ALA A 26 14.27 7.45 0.63
N ALA A 27 14.84 6.78 1.63
CA ALA A 27 15.96 7.33 2.39
C ALA A 27 17.17 7.57 1.50
N GLN A 28 17.47 6.63 0.60
CA GLN A 28 18.62 6.72 -0.29
C GLN A 28 18.48 7.85 -1.30
N HIS A 29 17.29 8.10 -1.81
CA HIS A 29 17.03 9.11 -2.85
C HIS A 29 16.54 10.44 -2.31
N GLY A 30 16.29 10.56 -1.01
CA GLY A 30 15.65 11.74 -0.46
C GLY A 30 14.22 11.91 -0.95
N ALA A 31 13.53 10.81 -1.20
CA ALA A 31 12.18 10.81 -1.76
C ALA A 31 11.11 10.90 -0.68
N GLU A 32 9.94 11.43 -1.05
CA GLU A 32 8.73 11.30 -0.23
C GLU A 32 8.18 9.90 -0.38
N LEU A 33 7.66 9.35 0.72
CA LEU A 33 7.05 8.03 0.72
C LEU A 33 5.57 8.16 1.07
N ILE A 34 4.71 7.59 0.23
CA ILE A 34 3.29 7.49 0.50
C ILE A 34 3.00 6.03 0.84
N VAL A 35 2.51 5.79 2.04
CA VAL A 35 2.16 4.45 2.51
C VAL A 35 0.66 4.34 2.50
N LEU A 36 0.12 3.48 1.63
CA LEU A 36 -1.31 3.35 1.41
C LEU A 36 -1.80 2.00 1.89
N ALA A 37 -2.77 2.01 2.78
CA ALA A 37 -3.54 0.83 3.15
C ALA A 37 -4.94 0.97 2.55
N VAL A 38 -5.48 -0.12 2.03
CA VAL A 38 -6.79 -0.11 1.41
C VAL A 38 -7.72 -1.04 2.18
N ALA A 39 -8.78 -0.45 2.73
CA ALA A 39 -9.85 -1.19 3.37
C ALA A 39 -10.81 -1.65 2.26
N HIS A 40 -11.00 -2.96 2.14
CA HIS A 40 -11.91 -3.53 1.16
C HIS A 40 -13.27 -3.72 1.82
N PRO A 41 -14.30 -2.91 1.44
CA PRO A 41 -15.60 -3.02 2.09
C PRO A 41 -16.30 -4.32 1.70
N PRO A 42 -17.15 -4.87 2.57
CA PRO A 42 -17.98 -5.99 2.17
C PRO A 42 -18.98 -5.54 1.10
N GLU A 43 -19.28 -6.41 0.15
CA GLU A 43 -20.25 -6.13 -0.91
C GLU A 43 -21.68 -6.28 -0.39
N ILE A 44 -22.05 -5.48 0.60
CA ILE A 44 -23.38 -5.49 1.21
C ILE A 44 -23.92 -4.06 1.08
N GLY A 45 -25.19 -3.93 0.78
CA GLY A 45 -25.81 -2.66 0.45
C GLY A 45 -25.59 -1.51 1.43
N ASP A 46 -26.03 -0.32 1.02
CA ASP A 46 -25.80 0.95 1.72
C ASP A 46 -26.72 1.10 2.92
N ASP A 47 -26.46 0.40 4.01
CA ASP A 47 -27.18 0.60 5.26
C ASP A 47 -26.23 1.10 6.36
N VAL A 48 -26.80 1.45 7.50
CA VAL A 48 -26.05 1.99 8.65
C VAL A 48 -25.03 0.98 9.17
N GLU A 49 -25.32 -0.30 9.06
CA GLU A 49 -24.41 -1.36 9.49
C GLU A 49 -23.19 -1.44 8.58
N THR A 50 -23.40 -1.25 7.28
CA THR A 50 -22.29 -1.22 6.31
C THR A 50 -21.37 -0.03 6.59
N GLU A 51 -21.93 1.15 6.89
CA GLU A 51 -21.12 2.32 7.23
C GLU A 51 -20.29 2.09 8.49
N ALA A 52 -20.88 1.44 9.51
CA ALA A 52 -20.17 1.13 10.74
C ALA A 52 -19.02 0.14 10.48
N VAL A 53 -19.25 -0.86 9.63
CA VAL A 53 -18.23 -1.84 9.25
C VAL A 53 -17.07 -1.17 8.50
N ILE A 54 -17.40 -0.27 7.57
CA ILE A 54 -16.40 0.50 6.83
C ILE A 54 -15.55 1.34 7.78
N GLU A 55 -16.20 2.05 8.70
CA GLU A 55 -15.49 2.91 9.64
C GLU A 55 -14.59 2.11 10.59
N ASN A 56 -15.03 0.94 11.04
CA ASN A 56 -14.20 0.05 11.84
C ASN A 56 -13.01 -0.46 11.05
N SER A 57 -13.21 -0.78 9.78
CA SER A 57 -12.14 -1.21 8.90
C SER A 57 -11.11 -0.10 8.66
N ARG A 58 -11.57 1.13 8.47
CA ARG A 58 -10.67 2.30 8.35
C ARG A 58 -9.81 2.46 9.60
N ARG A 59 -10.43 2.36 10.75
CA ARG A 59 -9.74 2.50 12.03
C ARG A 59 -8.69 1.40 12.21
N HIS A 60 -9.02 0.17 11.86
CA HIS A 60 -8.09 -0.95 11.91
C HIS A 60 -6.88 -0.71 10.99
N HIS A 61 -7.13 -0.27 9.76
CA HIS A 61 -6.05 0.02 8.81
C HIS A 61 -5.21 1.22 9.25
N ARG A 62 -5.84 2.22 9.86
CA ARG A 62 -5.12 3.37 10.44
C ARG A 62 -4.15 2.90 11.52
N GLN A 63 -4.58 2.02 12.41
CA GLN A 63 -3.74 1.48 13.46
C GLN A 63 -2.57 0.68 12.90
N MET A 64 -2.80 -0.10 11.82
CA MET A 64 -1.72 -0.81 11.14
C MET A 64 -0.66 0.14 10.63
N LEU A 65 -1.08 1.25 10.03
CA LEU A 65 -0.15 2.25 9.51
C LEU A 65 0.60 2.97 10.62
N ASP A 66 -0.06 3.24 11.73
CA ASP A 66 0.58 3.92 12.86
C ASP A 66 1.78 3.13 13.38
N GLU A 67 1.76 1.82 13.29
CA GLU A 67 2.88 0.96 13.71
C GLU A 67 4.13 1.16 12.85
N LEU A 68 3.99 1.68 11.64
CA LEU A 68 5.09 1.91 10.71
C LEU A 68 5.75 3.28 10.89
N LYS A 69 5.09 4.21 11.57
CA LYS A 69 5.57 5.59 11.69
C LYS A 69 6.94 5.72 12.34
N PRO A 70 7.25 4.97 13.43
CA PRO A 70 8.58 5.08 14.04
C PRO A 70 9.71 4.70 13.08
N ALA A 71 9.51 3.70 12.23
CA ALA A 71 10.53 3.29 11.28
C ALA A 71 10.84 4.40 10.27
N ALA A 72 9.80 5.05 9.74
CA ALA A 72 9.98 6.18 8.83
C ALA A 72 10.69 7.34 9.50
N ALA A 73 10.29 7.68 10.72
CA ALA A 73 10.92 8.75 11.49
C ALA A 73 12.40 8.47 11.74
N SER A 74 12.76 7.23 12.09
CA SER A 74 14.15 6.87 12.37
C SER A 74 15.04 6.96 11.12
N LYS A 75 14.47 6.83 9.93
CA LYS A 75 15.21 6.98 8.67
C LYS A 75 15.22 8.41 8.15
N GLY A 76 14.52 9.32 8.80
CA GLY A 76 14.42 10.71 8.35
C GLY A 76 13.65 10.88 7.05
N VAL A 77 12.76 9.96 6.73
CA VAL A 77 11.96 9.99 5.51
C VAL A 77 10.65 10.73 5.75
N THR A 78 10.32 11.66 4.85
CA THR A 78 9.01 12.31 4.86
C THR A 78 7.99 11.31 4.35
N ALA A 79 7.16 10.78 5.25
CA ALA A 79 6.18 9.75 4.92
C ALA A 79 4.77 10.24 5.20
N HIS A 80 3.85 9.91 4.28
CA HIS A 80 2.43 10.21 4.39
C HIS A 80 1.69 8.88 4.47
N PHE A 81 0.87 8.71 5.48
CA PHE A 81 0.14 7.46 5.73
C PHE A 81 -1.32 7.69 5.43
N GLU A 82 -1.84 6.98 4.44
CA GLU A 82 -3.21 7.17 3.94
C GLU A 82 -3.98 5.85 3.97
N VAL A 83 -5.27 5.94 4.32
CA VAL A 83 -6.20 4.83 4.22
C VAL A 83 -7.24 5.15 3.15
N ALA A 84 -7.37 4.26 2.17
CA ALA A 84 -8.42 4.34 1.16
C ALA A 84 -9.41 3.20 1.35
N VAL A 85 -10.59 3.35 0.78
CA VAL A 85 -11.64 2.32 0.80
C VAL A 85 -11.97 1.94 -0.64
N GLY A 86 -11.95 0.66 -0.96
CA GLY A 86 -12.26 0.18 -2.29
C GLY A 86 -11.49 -1.08 -2.65
N HIS A 87 -11.31 -1.29 -3.95
CA HIS A 87 -10.52 -2.42 -4.45
C HIS A 87 -9.03 -2.06 -4.36
N PRO A 88 -8.22 -2.89 -3.70
CA PRO A 88 -6.82 -2.52 -3.43
C PRO A 88 -6.02 -2.09 -4.66
N ALA A 89 -6.03 -2.88 -5.72
CA ALA A 89 -5.23 -2.54 -6.91
C ALA A 89 -5.69 -1.24 -7.54
N LYS A 90 -7.00 -1.01 -7.65
CA LYS A 90 -7.54 0.23 -8.22
C LYS A 90 -7.17 1.44 -7.38
N GLN A 91 -7.25 1.33 -6.07
CA GLN A 91 -6.92 2.43 -5.16
C GLN A 91 -5.42 2.73 -5.19
N ILE A 92 -4.58 1.71 -5.25
CA ILE A 92 -3.13 1.89 -5.37
C ILE A 92 -2.82 2.68 -6.65
N ILE A 93 -3.37 2.27 -7.78
CA ILE A 93 -3.13 2.93 -9.06
C ILE A 93 -3.69 4.37 -9.05
N TYR A 94 -4.90 4.55 -8.53
CA TYR A 94 -5.53 5.86 -8.44
C TYR A 94 -4.67 6.84 -7.62
N HIS A 95 -4.21 6.41 -6.44
CA HIS A 95 -3.40 7.27 -5.58
C HIS A 95 -2.00 7.50 -6.17
N ALA A 96 -1.44 6.50 -6.84
CA ALA A 96 -0.16 6.67 -7.53
C ALA A 96 -0.25 7.73 -8.63
N ASP A 97 -1.34 7.73 -9.39
CA ASP A 97 -1.56 8.72 -10.45
C ASP A 97 -1.83 10.10 -9.86
N ARG A 98 -2.65 10.17 -8.81
CA ARG A 98 -2.98 11.42 -8.16
C ARG A 98 -1.76 12.11 -7.57
N HIS A 99 -0.86 11.36 -6.95
CA HIS A 99 0.37 11.88 -6.38
C HIS A 99 1.52 11.98 -7.37
N GLU A 100 1.32 11.48 -8.58
CA GLU A 100 2.36 11.46 -9.63
C GLU A 100 3.65 10.79 -9.14
N VAL A 101 3.51 9.59 -8.56
CA VAL A 101 4.68 8.87 -8.04
C VAL A 101 5.55 8.34 -9.16
N ASP A 102 6.83 8.18 -8.87
CA ASP A 102 7.80 7.64 -9.83
C ASP A 102 7.81 6.13 -9.86
N VAL A 103 7.46 5.51 -8.74
CA VAL A 103 7.41 4.05 -8.64
C VAL A 103 6.38 3.62 -7.59
N ILE A 104 5.71 2.51 -7.89
CA ILE A 104 4.81 1.83 -6.97
C ILE A 104 5.54 0.59 -6.44
N VAL A 105 5.54 0.38 -5.13
CA VAL A 105 6.16 -0.79 -4.50
C VAL A 105 5.05 -1.64 -3.89
N VAL A 106 5.02 -2.91 -4.22
CA VAL A 106 4.06 -3.86 -3.66
C VAL A 106 4.77 -5.17 -3.32
N GLY A 107 4.25 -5.89 -2.33
CA GLY A 107 4.71 -7.25 -2.07
C GLY A 107 4.23 -8.19 -3.19
N ASP A 108 4.92 -9.28 -3.38
CA ASP A 108 4.57 -10.26 -4.42
C ASP A 108 3.22 -10.96 -4.13
N ARG A 109 2.82 -11.00 -2.85
CA ARG A 109 1.55 -11.60 -2.39
C ARG A 109 1.13 -10.92 -1.09
N GLY A 110 -0.15 -11.01 -0.78
CA GLY A 110 -0.69 -10.48 0.47
C GLY A 110 -0.85 -11.58 1.52
N ARG A 111 -2.01 -11.57 2.18
CA ARG A 111 -2.33 -12.52 3.26
C ARG A 111 -2.64 -13.93 2.76
N SER A 112 -2.98 -14.08 1.48
CA SER A 112 -3.28 -15.39 0.90
C SER A 112 -2.00 -16.19 0.69
N LYS A 113 -2.09 -17.49 0.95
CA LYS A 113 -0.97 -18.41 0.74
C LYS A 113 -0.97 -18.89 -0.70
N PHE A 114 -0.18 -18.22 -1.53
CA PHE A 114 0.04 -18.68 -2.90
C PHE A 114 1.38 -19.37 -3.01
N THR A 115 1.54 -20.14 -4.08
CA THR A 115 2.84 -20.74 -4.39
C THR A 115 3.83 -19.62 -4.73
N ARG A 116 5.12 -19.88 -4.45
CA ARG A 116 6.17 -18.85 -4.62
C ARG A 116 6.35 -18.34 -6.06
N TRP A 117 5.76 -19.01 -7.04
CA TRP A 117 5.90 -18.67 -8.45
C TRP A 117 4.83 -17.71 -8.96
N LEU A 118 3.75 -17.53 -8.23
CA LEU A 118 2.62 -16.73 -8.66
C LEU A 118 2.56 -15.43 -7.87
N LEU A 119 2.28 -14.34 -8.57
CA LEU A 119 1.97 -13.07 -7.93
C LEU A 119 0.58 -13.14 -7.33
N GLY A 120 0.36 -12.46 -6.20
CA GLY A 120 -0.94 -12.29 -5.62
C GLY A 120 -1.84 -11.47 -6.53
N SER A 121 -3.15 -11.52 -6.31
CA SER A 121 -4.12 -10.84 -7.19
C SER A 121 -3.91 -9.34 -7.25
N VAL A 122 -3.58 -8.70 -6.13
CA VAL A 122 -3.35 -7.25 -6.08
C VAL A 122 -2.08 -6.88 -6.85
N SER A 123 -0.95 -7.53 -6.56
CA SER A 123 0.32 -7.24 -7.23
C SER A 123 0.23 -7.50 -8.73
N LYS A 124 -0.43 -8.57 -9.14
CA LYS A 124 -0.64 -8.89 -10.55
C LYS A 124 -1.42 -7.80 -11.27
N GLN A 125 -2.51 -7.31 -10.67
CA GLN A 125 -3.32 -6.24 -11.26
C GLN A 125 -2.56 -4.93 -11.33
N VAL A 126 -1.80 -4.60 -10.28
CA VAL A 126 -1.00 -3.37 -10.28
C VAL A 126 0.04 -3.43 -11.39
N VAL A 127 0.77 -4.53 -11.52
CA VAL A 127 1.75 -4.70 -12.59
C VAL A 127 1.11 -4.57 -13.97
N HIS A 128 -0.08 -5.13 -14.13
CA HIS A 128 -0.76 -5.16 -15.43
C HIS A 128 -1.32 -3.79 -15.84
N TYR A 129 -1.91 -3.06 -14.89
CA TYR A 129 -2.67 -1.85 -15.21
C TYR A 129 -1.99 -0.53 -14.87
N ALA A 130 -0.93 -0.53 -14.05
CA ALA A 130 -0.26 0.70 -13.69
C ALA A 130 0.45 1.31 -14.90
N GLY A 131 0.33 2.63 -15.06
CA GLY A 131 1.06 3.37 -16.08
C GLY A 131 2.41 3.89 -15.57
N ARG A 132 2.88 3.38 -14.43
CA ARG A 132 4.12 3.81 -13.78
C ARG A 132 4.99 2.61 -13.49
N ALA A 133 6.27 2.85 -13.18
CA ALA A 133 7.16 1.77 -12.77
C ALA A 133 6.59 1.06 -11.53
N VAL A 134 6.70 -0.25 -11.51
CA VAL A 134 6.23 -1.09 -10.40
C VAL A 134 7.38 -1.98 -9.94
N MET A 135 7.67 -1.92 -8.65
CA MET A 135 8.65 -2.79 -8.03
C MET A 135 7.88 -3.83 -7.21
N VAL A 136 8.10 -5.10 -7.52
CA VAL A 136 7.49 -6.21 -6.78
C VAL A 136 8.53 -6.79 -5.85
N VAL A 137 8.25 -6.80 -4.55
CA VAL A 137 9.18 -7.30 -3.53
C VAL A 137 8.79 -8.73 -3.17
N ARG A 138 9.76 -9.63 -3.29
CA ARG A 138 9.59 -11.07 -2.99
C ARG A 138 10.25 -11.46 -1.69
#